data_d9179b9cd5d143d65f71cf4c0a542569
#
_entry.id   d9179b9cd5d143d65f71cf4c0a542569
#
_cell.length_a   1.000
_cell.length_b   1.000
_cell.length_c   1.000
_cell.angle_alpha   90.00
_cell.angle_beta   90.00
_cell.angle_gamma   90.00
#
_symmetry.space_group_name_H-M   'P 1'
#
loop_
_entity.id
_entity.type
_entity.pdbx_description
1 polymer ?
#
loop_
_entity_poly.entity_id
_entity_poly.type
_entity_poly.pdbx_seq_one_letter_code
_entity_poly.pdbx_strand_id
1 'polypeptide(L)'
;SVCEVGDYLYVVGGVRTNVKGEHPVSVFGIPLVSQGEMDYYIAKLNAATGEAVWAKTFGGVRNWEMFNSVVADEAGNLYAVATFGNVSSAPLEMPLKDGSSTSLAVTNNWGEDYLLVKFNKDGEILWATSIGSKFRENGTPDVTVGEDGNPVICGVFNAANGNLTNESEEKREFYIGEQKYLLYPEQSKESALVKLNSTDGSVMWSRYFTGTGNQEVLKVQAVSGSNAVAVTGKANNQIIVEGSAGLSTETVTHVSGADHLFVISFDVDGKLLWSKSASGDTSSEGKEISSDDLGNIYVSGYFNGSLNWGDNIVLQKTGSNEKEGFFAKLNGSGKCLYAETVKGTGAESINLIAVNGDKLAIAGDRTTDVTLPYGDSETGVARYTVEDRNYKWFAASYTMKPSVSGISTLNGKRFVPF
;
A
#
# COMPACT_ATOMS: atom_id res chain seq x y z
N SER A 1 1.90 -7.92 -6.43
CA SER A 1 2.85 -6.78 -6.45
C SER A 1 4.13 -7.17 -7.17
N VAL A 2 4.90 -6.18 -7.60
CA VAL A 2 6.16 -6.36 -8.32
C VAL A 2 7.16 -5.29 -7.90
N CYS A 3 8.44 -5.66 -7.78
CA CYS A 3 9.55 -4.71 -7.68
C CYS A 3 10.67 -5.10 -8.63
N GLU A 4 11.50 -4.13 -9.01
CA GLU A 4 12.65 -4.29 -9.90
C GLU A 4 13.96 -4.23 -9.10
N VAL A 5 14.90 -5.14 -9.41
CA VAL A 5 16.25 -5.15 -8.85
C VAL A 5 17.22 -5.48 -9.97
N GLY A 6 17.94 -4.51 -10.43
CA GLY A 6 18.85 -4.65 -11.59
C GLY A 6 18.10 -5.14 -12.82
N ASP A 7 18.53 -6.23 -13.41
CA ASP A 7 17.94 -6.81 -14.62
C ASP A 7 16.73 -7.74 -14.35
N TYR A 8 16.20 -7.73 -13.12
CA TYR A 8 15.17 -8.68 -12.71
C TYR A 8 13.96 -8.01 -12.11
N LEU A 9 12.78 -8.61 -12.39
CA LEU A 9 11.52 -8.32 -11.70
C LEU A 9 11.24 -9.42 -10.68
N TYR A 10 10.84 -9.02 -9.48
CA TYR A 10 10.36 -9.94 -8.46
C TYR A 10 8.86 -9.73 -8.30
N VAL A 11 8.09 -10.78 -8.54
CA VAL A 11 6.63 -10.76 -8.52
C VAL A 11 6.13 -11.62 -7.38
N VAL A 12 5.21 -11.09 -6.59
CA VAL A 12 4.61 -11.80 -5.45
C VAL A 12 3.08 -11.81 -5.56
N GLY A 13 2.47 -12.81 -4.96
CA GLY A 13 1.03 -12.94 -4.91
C GLY A 13 0.58 -14.22 -4.21
N GLY A 14 -0.64 -14.65 -4.50
CA GLY A 14 -1.20 -15.91 -4.04
C GLY A 14 -1.52 -16.83 -5.22
N VAL A 15 -1.31 -18.12 -5.04
CA VAL A 15 -1.67 -19.16 -5.99
C VAL A 15 -2.70 -20.07 -5.36
N ARG A 16 -3.84 -20.25 -6.05
CA ARG A 16 -4.95 -21.06 -5.54
C ARG A 16 -5.06 -22.37 -6.29
N THR A 17 -5.18 -23.47 -5.53
CA THR A 17 -5.58 -24.77 -6.07
C THR A 17 -6.96 -25.14 -5.54
N ASN A 18 -7.79 -25.74 -6.36
CA ASN A 18 -9.14 -26.17 -5.94
C ASN A 18 -9.12 -27.44 -5.06
N VAL A 19 -8.00 -28.15 -5.05
CA VAL A 19 -7.82 -29.41 -4.29
C VAL A 19 -6.37 -29.52 -3.85
N LYS A 20 -6.17 -29.77 -2.56
CA LYS A 20 -4.87 -29.91 -1.93
C LYS A 20 -4.01 -30.97 -2.65
N GLY A 21 -2.89 -30.55 -3.25
CA GLY A 21 -1.86 -31.44 -3.80
C GLY A 21 -2.17 -32.20 -5.07
N GLU A 22 -3.36 -32.03 -5.67
CA GLU A 22 -3.77 -32.84 -6.83
C GLU A 22 -3.44 -32.22 -8.19
N HIS A 23 -3.19 -30.90 -8.27
CA HIS A 23 -2.83 -30.25 -9.52
C HIS A 23 -1.64 -29.30 -9.33
N PRO A 24 -0.55 -29.49 -10.07
CA PRO A 24 0.52 -28.50 -10.10
C PRO A 24 -0.05 -27.19 -10.67
N VAL A 25 0.16 -26.11 -9.96
CA VAL A 25 -0.12 -24.77 -10.45
C VAL A 25 1.12 -24.27 -11.19
N SER A 26 0.93 -23.55 -12.27
CA SER A 26 2.04 -22.94 -12.99
C SER A 26 2.03 -21.42 -12.77
N VAL A 27 3.15 -20.89 -12.31
CA VAL A 27 3.40 -19.45 -12.21
C VAL A 27 4.51 -19.10 -13.20
N PHE A 28 4.18 -18.28 -14.19
CA PHE A 28 5.09 -17.93 -15.29
C PHE A 28 5.76 -19.15 -15.97
N GLY A 29 4.98 -20.22 -16.16
CA GLY A 29 5.46 -21.46 -16.79
C GLY A 29 6.23 -22.41 -15.86
N ILE A 30 6.52 -22.02 -14.62
CA ILE A 30 7.17 -22.87 -13.64
C ILE A 30 6.12 -23.62 -12.81
N PRO A 31 6.13 -24.97 -12.81
CA PRO A 31 5.20 -25.75 -12.00
C PRO A 31 5.52 -25.60 -10.50
N LEU A 32 4.50 -25.33 -9.70
CA LEU A 32 4.57 -25.20 -8.26
C LEU A 32 3.60 -26.15 -7.59
N VAL A 33 3.91 -26.58 -6.38
CA VAL A 33 3.05 -27.43 -5.57
C VAL A 33 2.50 -26.62 -4.41
N SER A 34 1.18 -26.45 -4.37
CA SER A 34 0.48 -25.84 -3.25
C SER A 34 0.26 -26.86 -2.12
N GLN A 35 0.43 -26.41 -0.87
CA GLN A 35 0.17 -27.21 0.32
C GLN A 35 -1.22 -27.00 0.92
N GLY A 36 -1.88 -25.88 0.52
CA GLY A 36 -3.21 -25.48 0.98
C GLY A 36 -4.17 -25.18 -0.17
N GLU A 37 -5.23 -24.44 0.12
CA GLU A 37 -6.15 -23.92 -0.90
C GLU A 37 -5.55 -22.71 -1.63
N MET A 38 -4.81 -21.85 -0.92
CA MET A 38 -4.09 -20.71 -1.47
C MET A 38 -2.77 -20.54 -0.73
N ASP A 39 -1.67 -20.55 -1.47
CA ASP A 39 -0.33 -20.37 -0.95
C ASP A 39 0.32 -19.10 -1.50
N TYR A 40 1.24 -18.53 -0.75
CA TYR A 40 2.10 -17.45 -1.23
C TYR A 40 2.99 -17.94 -2.36
N TYR A 41 3.26 -17.06 -3.32
CA TYR A 41 4.35 -17.29 -4.26
C TYR A 41 5.24 -16.04 -4.37
N ILE A 42 6.50 -16.30 -4.71
CA ILE A 42 7.47 -15.33 -5.20
C ILE A 42 8.13 -15.88 -6.46
N ALA A 43 8.24 -15.03 -7.48
CA ALA A 43 8.89 -15.39 -8.74
C ALA A 43 9.90 -14.32 -9.15
N LYS A 44 11.01 -14.75 -9.73
CA LYS A 44 12.03 -13.90 -10.34
C LYS A 44 11.96 -14.04 -11.86
N LEU A 45 11.80 -12.92 -12.54
CA LEU A 45 11.72 -12.83 -14.00
C LEU A 45 12.89 -11.99 -14.52
N ASN A 46 13.35 -12.27 -15.73
CA ASN A 46 14.21 -11.36 -16.47
C ASN A 46 13.39 -10.14 -16.91
N ALA A 47 13.83 -8.93 -16.55
CA ALA A 47 13.05 -7.71 -16.82
C ALA A 47 12.93 -7.38 -18.31
N ALA A 48 13.90 -7.78 -19.13
CA ALA A 48 13.91 -7.50 -20.57
C ALA A 48 13.05 -8.51 -21.37
N THR A 49 13.02 -9.80 -20.96
CA THR A 49 12.33 -10.85 -21.71
C THR A 49 11.01 -11.29 -21.07
N GLY A 50 10.79 -11.02 -19.78
CA GLY A 50 9.66 -11.55 -19.01
C GLY A 50 9.78 -13.03 -18.67
N GLU A 51 10.87 -13.71 -19.05
CA GLU A 51 11.06 -15.13 -18.78
C GLU A 51 11.33 -15.37 -17.30
N ALA A 52 10.71 -16.41 -16.75
CA ALA A 52 10.90 -16.78 -15.36
C ALA A 52 12.26 -17.44 -15.16
N VAL A 53 13.02 -16.95 -14.18
CA VAL A 53 14.28 -17.56 -13.74
C VAL A 53 14.00 -18.63 -12.70
N TRP A 54 13.13 -18.32 -11.74
CA TRP A 54 12.63 -19.27 -10.74
C TRP A 54 11.30 -18.77 -10.16
N ALA A 55 10.53 -19.70 -9.59
CA ALA A 55 9.38 -19.40 -8.76
C ALA A 55 9.36 -20.35 -7.56
N LYS A 56 8.87 -19.86 -6.42
CA LYS A 56 8.77 -20.61 -5.16
C LYS A 56 7.42 -20.37 -4.51
N THR A 57 6.92 -21.37 -3.80
CA THR A 57 5.71 -21.26 -2.96
C THR A 57 6.07 -21.45 -1.50
N PHE A 58 5.33 -20.77 -0.66
CA PHE A 58 5.37 -20.86 0.79
C PHE A 58 3.93 -20.93 1.28
N GLY A 59 3.67 -21.66 2.32
CA GLY A 59 2.32 -21.77 2.85
C GLY A 59 2.13 -23.05 3.68
N GLY A 60 0.91 -23.26 4.07
CA GLY A 60 0.52 -24.42 4.87
C GLY A 60 -0.89 -24.89 4.51
N VAL A 61 -1.54 -25.62 5.39
CA VAL A 61 -2.92 -26.11 5.20
C VAL A 61 -4.01 -25.03 5.37
N ARG A 62 -3.64 -23.77 5.25
CA ARG A 62 -4.51 -22.60 5.48
C ARG A 62 -5.23 -22.17 4.21
N ASN A 63 -6.30 -21.36 4.33
CA ASN A 63 -7.21 -21.11 3.21
C ASN A 63 -6.94 -19.81 2.45
N TRP A 64 -6.24 -18.82 3.03
CA TRP A 64 -6.07 -17.50 2.41
C TRP A 64 -4.67 -16.96 2.68
N GLU A 65 -3.74 -17.26 1.79
CA GLU A 65 -2.33 -16.87 1.90
C GLU A 65 -1.91 -16.15 0.61
N MET A 66 -1.73 -14.81 0.68
CA MET A 66 -1.37 -14.01 -0.48
C MET A 66 -0.46 -12.85 -0.07
N PHE A 67 0.68 -12.72 -0.74
CA PHE A 67 1.47 -11.50 -0.66
C PHE A 67 0.77 -10.32 -1.32
N ASN A 68 0.73 -9.20 -0.63
CA ASN A 68 0.07 -7.97 -1.06
C ASN A 68 1.06 -6.96 -1.68
N SER A 69 2.24 -6.82 -1.08
CA SER A 69 3.26 -5.87 -1.54
C SER A 69 4.66 -6.47 -1.43
N VAL A 70 5.58 -6.02 -2.28
CA VAL A 70 7.00 -6.38 -2.25
C VAL A 70 7.84 -5.17 -2.66
N VAL A 71 8.93 -4.96 -1.92
CA VAL A 71 9.96 -3.96 -2.22
C VAL A 71 11.35 -4.58 -2.01
N ALA A 72 12.38 -3.92 -2.52
CA ALA A 72 13.76 -4.34 -2.37
C ALA A 72 14.60 -3.26 -1.68
N ASP A 73 15.62 -3.69 -0.92
CA ASP A 73 16.69 -2.81 -0.47
C ASP A 73 17.81 -2.69 -1.54
N GLU A 74 18.75 -1.77 -1.33
CA GLU A 74 19.89 -1.57 -2.24
C GLU A 74 20.80 -2.79 -2.40
N ALA A 75 20.81 -3.70 -1.41
CA ALA A 75 21.55 -4.95 -1.46
C ALA A 75 20.81 -6.04 -2.28
N GLY A 76 19.58 -5.76 -2.70
CA GLY A 76 18.72 -6.67 -3.45
C GLY A 76 18.01 -7.71 -2.57
N ASN A 77 17.94 -7.51 -1.25
CA ASN A 77 17.03 -8.28 -0.42
C ASN A 77 15.61 -7.77 -0.62
N LEU A 78 14.66 -8.67 -0.50
CA LEU A 78 13.24 -8.40 -0.75
C LEU A 78 12.48 -8.42 0.57
N TYR A 79 11.54 -7.50 0.72
CA TYR A 79 10.61 -7.46 1.83
C TYR A 79 9.21 -7.61 1.27
N ALA A 80 8.55 -8.71 1.59
CA ALA A 80 7.19 -8.97 1.14
C ALA A 80 6.23 -9.02 2.32
N VAL A 81 5.11 -8.31 2.19
CA VAL A 81 4.08 -8.27 3.21
C VAL A 81 2.82 -8.97 2.72
N ALA A 82 2.15 -9.67 3.62
CA ALA A 82 0.98 -10.48 3.34
C ALA A 82 -0.06 -10.37 4.46
N THR A 83 -1.29 -10.81 4.15
CA THR A 83 -2.23 -11.27 5.17
C THR A 83 -2.09 -12.79 5.31
N PHE A 84 -2.17 -13.29 6.53
CA PHE A 84 -2.29 -14.72 6.79
C PHE A 84 -3.40 -15.00 7.81
N GLY A 85 -4.27 -15.94 7.46
CA GLY A 85 -5.43 -16.28 8.26
C GLY A 85 -5.29 -17.63 8.93
N ASN A 86 -6.07 -17.87 9.97
CA ASN A 86 -6.08 -19.15 10.66
C ASN A 86 -7.47 -19.79 10.60
N VAL A 87 -7.58 -20.87 9.83
CA VAL A 87 -8.68 -21.85 9.99
C VAL A 87 -8.27 -23.03 10.87
N SER A 88 -6.99 -23.10 11.26
CA SER A 88 -6.48 -24.14 12.18
C SER A 88 -5.59 -23.49 13.23
N SER A 89 -5.54 -24.06 14.43
CA SER A 89 -4.67 -23.61 15.53
C SER A 89 -3.17 -23.88 15.28
N ALA A 90 -2.79 -24.43 14.13
CA ALA A 90 -1.39 -24.71 13.80
C ALA A 90 -0.68 -23.43 13.34
N PRO A 91 0.50 -23.11 13.85
CA PRO A 91 1.31 -21.99 13.36
C PRO A 91 1.76 -22.18 11.91
N LEU A 92 2.09 -21.08 11.23
CA LEU A 92 2.70 -21.09 9.92
C LEU A 92 4.22 -21.33 10.10
N GLU A 93 4.71 -22.42 9.57
CA GLU A 93 6.13 -22.75 9.58
C GLU A 93 6.83 -22.17 8.34
N MET A 94 7.82 -21.31 8.55
CA MET A 94 8.61 -20.70 7.48
C MET A 94 10.05 -21.21 7.53
N PRO A 95 10.52 -21.98 6.52
CA PRO A 95 11.90 -22.47 6.49
C PRO A 95 12.88 -21.33 6.24
N LEU A 96 13.88 -21.18 7.10
CA LEU A 96 14.91 -20.15 6.98
C LEU A 96 16.11 -20.66 6.18
N LYS A 97 16.87 -19.72 5.63
CA LYS A 97 18.07 -19.98 4.84
C LYS A 97 19.14 -20.77 5.58
N ASP A 98 19.27 -20.60 6.88
CA ASP A 98 20.25 -21.29 7.72
C ASP A 98 19.86 -22.74 8.05
N GLY A 99 18.73 -23.23 7.55
CA GLY A 99 18.19 -24.56 7.77
C GLY A 99 17.32 -24.68 9.02
N SER A 100 17.15 -23.62 9.78
CA SER A 100 16.15 -23.53 10.85
C SER A 100 14.76 -23.22 10.30
N SER A 101 13.75 -23.09 11.16
CA SER A 101 12.43 -22.58 10.82
C SER A 101 11.97 -21.55 11.85
N THR A 102 11.12 -20.64 11.42
CA THR A 102 10.37 -19.76 12.31
C THR A 102 8.91 -20.16 12.29
N SER A 103 8.30 -20.20 13.47
CA SER A 103 6.91 -20.60 13.67
C SER A 103 6.08 -19.37 14.00
N LEU A 104 5.15 -18.99 13.12
CA LEU A 104 4.34 -17.81 13.23
C LEU A 104 2.89 -18.19 13.58
N ALA A 105 2.45 -17.80 14.76
CA ALA A 105 1.08 -17.97 15.18
C ALA A 105 0.28 -16.70 14.91
N VAL A 106 -0.98 -16.84 14.51
CA VAL A 106 -1.92 -15.71 14.53
C VAL A 106 -2.30 -15.37 15.98
N THR A 107 -2.50 -14.10 16.23
CA THR A 107 -2.82 -13.59 17.58
C THR A 107 -4.28 -13.87 18.00
N ASN A 108 -5.12 -14.24 17.04
CA ASN A 108 -6.53 -14.58 17.29
C ASN A 108 -6.94 -15.91 16.63
N ASN A 109 -8.00 -16.54 17.17
CA ASN A 109 -8.43 -17.87 16.72
C ASN A 109 -9.29 -17.88 15.44
N TRP A 110 -9.67 -16.70 14.91
CA TRP A 110 -10.63 -16.58 13.80
C TRP A 110 -10.30 -15.44 12.85
N GLY A 111 -9.12 -14.84 12.96
CA GLY A 111 -8.74 -13.65 12.22
C GLY A 111 -7.60 -13.86 11.23
N GLU A 112 -7.30 -12.77 10.56
CA GLU A 112 -6.13 -12.61 9.72
C GLU A 112 -5.18 -11.65 10.42
N ASP A 113 -3.88 -11.96 10.41
CA ASP A 113 -2.80 -11.07 10.83
C ASP A 113 -1.97 -10.69 9.61
N TYR A 114 -1.05 -9.77 9.77
CA TYR A 114 -0.07 -9.45 8.73
C TYR A 114 1.21 -10.24 8.95
N LEU A 115 1.84 -10.58 7.85
CA LEU A 115 3.12 -11.27 7.76
C LEU A 115 4.10 -10.37 7.01
N LEU A 116 5.29 -10.15 7.57
CA LEU A 116 6.41 -9.57 6.85
C LEU A 116 7.53 -10.60 6.75
N VAL A 117 8.01 -10.82 5.53
CA VAL A 117 9.10 -11.77 5.23
C VAL A 117 10.22 -11.03 4.52
N LYS A 118 11.45 -11.24 5.00
CA LYS A 118 12.66 -10.85 4.29
C LYS A 118 13.25 -12.02 3.54
N PHE A 119 13.46 -11.84 2.24
CA PHE A 119 14.15 -12.78 1.38
C PHE A 119 15.48 -12.21 0.90
N ASN A 120 16.41 -13.07 0.59
CA ASN A 120 17.53 -12.69 -0.27
C ASN A 120 17.10 -12.70 -1.76
N LYS A 121 17.99 -12.24 -2.64
CA LYS A 121 17.77 -12.20 -4.10
C LYS A 121 17.51 -13.55 -4.78
N ASP A 122 17.76 -14.65 -4.06
CA ASP A 122 17.55 -16.02 -4.53
C ASP A 122 16.26 -16.62 -3.98
N GLY A 123 15.45 -15.80 -3.28
CA GLY A 123 14.16 -16.17 -2.72
C GLY A 123 14.29 -17.13 -1.53
N GLU A 124 15.38 -17.06 -0.77
CA GLU A 124 15.54 -17.75 0.50
C GLU A 124 15.15 -16.83 1.64
N ILE A 125 14.39 -17.33 2.61
CA ILE A 125 13.88 -16.54 3.74
C ILE A 125 15.03 -16.30 4.73
N LEU A 126 15.29 -15.02 5.01
CA LEU A 126 16.29 -14.60 6.00
C LEU A 126 15.66 -14.48 7.40
N TRP A 127 14.47 -13.93 7.48
CA TRP A 127 13.63 -13.87 8.67
C TRP A 127 12.17 -13.58 8.28
N ALA A 128 11.25 -13.86 9.19
CA ALA A 128 9.84 -13.51 9.09
C ALA A 128 9.28 -13.12 10.45
N THR A 129 8.30 -12.21 10.45
CA THR A 129 7.59 -11.77 11.67
C THR A 129 6.11 -11.57 11.38
N SER A 130 5.27 -11.76 12.41
CA SER A 130 3.84 -11.50 12.34
C SER A 130 3.51 -10.17 13.00
N ILE A 131 2.47 -9.51 12.52
CA ILE A 131 1.95 -8.26 13.06
C ILE A 131 0.43 -8.39 13.12
N GLY A 132 -0.14 -8.30 14.31
CA GLY A 132 -1.56 -8.52 14.47
C GLY A 132 -2.12 -8.13 15.83
N SER A 133 -3.43 -8.26 15.95
CA SER A 133 -4.18 -8.01 17.17
C SER A 133 -5.07 -9.21 17.51
N LYS A 134 -5.80 -9.15 18.61
CA LYS A 134 -6.83 -10.17 18.92
C LYS A 134 -8.05 -10.12 17.98
N PHE A 135 -8.05 -9.21 17.02
CA PHE A 135 -9.12 -9.01 16.04
C PHE A 135 -8.64 -9.35 14.65
N ARG A 136 -9.58 -9.46 13.72
CA ARG A 136 -9.28 -9.70 12.32
C ARG A 136 -8.78 -8.42 11.65
N GLU A 137 -7.60 -8.45 11.05
CA GLU A 137 -7.05 -7.41 10.20
C GLU A 137 -7.67 -7.51 8.81
N ASN A 138 -8.54 -6.53 8.44
CA ASN A 138 -9.28 -6.55 7.17
C ASN A 138 -8.69 -5.62 6.10
N GLY A 139 -7.47 -5.15 6.31
CA GLY A 139 -6.79 -4.27 5.38
C GLY A 139 -5.82 -5.01 4.46
N THR A 140 -5.37 -4.32 3.43
CA THR A 140 -4.24 -4.75 2.60
C THR A 140 -2.99 -4.08 3.14
N PRO A 141 -2.06 -4.81 3.78
CA PRO A 141 -0.83 -4.23 4.28
C PRO A 141 0.08 -3.81 3.13
N ASP A 142 0.90 -2.80 3.38
CA ASP A 142 1.88 -2.31 2.42
C ASP A 142 3.25 -2.12 3.08
N VAL A 143 4.33 -2.16 2.29
CA VAL A 143 5.70 -2.08 2.78
C VAL A 143 6.56 -1.22 1.88
N THR A 144 7.43 -0.44 2.48
CA THR A 144 8.54 0.27 1.82
C THR A 144 9.84 0.03 2.56
N VAL A 145 10.98 0.37 1.93
CA VAL A 145 12.29 0.36 2.58
C VAL A 145 12.82 1.78 2.62
N GLY A 146 13.18 2.25 3.82
CA GLY A 146 13.82 3.55 4.00
C GLY A 146 15.23 3.60 3.39
N GLU A 147 15.77 4.81 3.19
CA GLU A 147 17.15 4.99 2.73
C GLU A 147 18.20 4.41 3.69
N ASP A 148 17.84 4.17 4.94
CA ASP A 148 18.65 3.47 5.93
C ASP A 148 18.59 1.93 5.80
N GLY A 149 17.91 1.41 4.79
CA GLY A 149 17.76 -0.01 4.51
C GLY A 149 16.76 -0.75 5.40
N ASN A 150 16.05 -0.05 6.27
CA ASN A 150 15.09 -0.64 7.19
C ASN A 150 13.66 -0.62 6.63
N PRO A 151 12.91 -1.73 6.73
CA PRO A 151 11.54 -1.78 6.22
C PRO A 151 10.57 -1.03 7.13
N VAL A 152 9.61 -0.36 6.50
CA VAL A 152 8.47 0.28 7.15
C VAL A 152 7.20 -0.32 6.56
N ILE A 153 6.35 -0.87 7.43
CA ILE A 153 5.07 -1.49 7.06
C ILE A 153 3.90 -0.66 7.59
N CYS A 154 2.83 -0.57 6.83
CA CYS A 154 1.55 -0.07 7.31
C CYS A 154 0.43 -1.09 7.13
N GLY A 155 -0.63 -0.95 7.93
CA GLY A 155 -1.82 -1.78 7.82
C GLY A 155 -2.96 -1.27 8.68
N VAL A 156 -4.17 -1.72 8.34
CA VAL A 156 -5.42 -1.40 9.04
C VAL A 156 -5.74 -2.51 10.02
N PHE A 157 -5.96 -2.17 11.27
CA PHE A 157 -6.32 -3.07 12.34
C PHE A 157 -7.76 -2.80 12.76
N ASN A 158 -8.55 -3.84 12.89
CA ASN A 158 -9.90 -3.70 13.40
C ASN A 158 -9.89 -3.73 14.92
N ALA A 159 -10.41 -2.69 15.52
CA ALA A 159 -10.92 -2.81 16.88
C ALA A 159 -12.28 -3.54 16.83
N ALA A 160 -12.60 -4.33 17.85
CA ALA A 160 -13.79 -5.19 17.88
C ALA A 160 -15.08 -4.53 17.38
N ASN A 161 -15.97 -5.35 16.86
CA ASN A 161 -17.35 -4.99 16.46
C ASN A 161 -18.04 -4.02 17.44
N GLY A 162 -17.85 -2.73 17.27
CA GLY A 162 -18.81 -1.67 17.59
C GLY A 162 -19.26 -1.43 19.04
N ASN A 163 -18.74 -2.11 20.07
CA ASN A 163 -19.19 -1.89 21.46
C ASN A 163 -18.06 -2.14 22.48
N LEU A 164 -17.04 -1.28 22.46
CA LEU A 164 -15.87 -1.38 23.35
C LEU A 164 -16.10 -0.83 24.77
N THR A 165 -17.29 -0.41 25.14
CA THR A 165 -17.55 0.27 26.41
C THR A 165 -17.33 -0.61 27.66
N ASN A 166 -17.08 -1.92 27.52
CA ASN A 166 -16.86 -2.86 28.63
C ASN A 166 -15.80 -3.94 28.36
N GLU A 167 -14.84 -3.70 27.45
CA GLU A 167 -13.87 -4.74 27.11
C GLU A 167 -12.63 -4.73 28.02
N SER A 168 -12.19 -5.92 28.40
CA SER A 168 -10.99 -6.12 29.23
C SER A 168 -9.74 -5.59 28.50
N GLU A 169 -8.70 -5.23 29.26
CA GLU A 169 -7.39 -4.79 28.71
C GLU A 169 -6.81 -5.77 27.68
N GLU A 170 -7.16 -7.06 27.76
CA GLU A 170 -6.73 -8.10 26.82
C GLU A 170 -7.15 -7.86 25.36
N LYS A 171 -8.23 -7.11 25.11
CA LYS A 171 -8.75 -6.82 23.78
C LYS A 171 -8.08 -5.64 23.09
N ARG A 172 -7.15 -4.98 23.76
CA ARG A 172 -6.37 -3.84 23.24
C ARG A 172 -4.93 -4.23 22.90
N GLU A 173 -4.63 -5.51 22.94
CA GLU A 173 -3.29 -6.02 22.68
C GLU A 173 -3.00 -6.08 21.19
N PHE A 174 -1.91 -5.46 20.79
CA PHE A 174 -1.32 -5.50 19.47
C PHE A 174 0.07 -6.13 19.57
N TYR A 175 0.41 -7.00 18.65
CA TYR A 175 1.64 -7.77 18.68
C TYR A 175 2.45 -7.54 17.42
N ILE A 176 3.74 -7.39 17.57
CA ILE A 176 4.73 -7.42 16.50
C ILE A 176 5.77 -8.46 16.89
N GLY A 177 5.73 -9.62 16.22
CA GLY A 177 6.43 -10.80 16.69
C GLY A 177 5.98 -11.16 18.10
N GLU A 178 6.92 -11.29 19.01
CA GLU A 178 6.65 -11.58 20.45
C GLU A 178 6.42 -10.31 21.29
N GLN A 179 6.63 -9.12 20.72
CA GLN A 179 6.47 -7.86 21.45
C GLN A 179 5.02 -7.42 21.49
N LYS A 180 4.55 -7.13 22.71
CA LYS A 180 3.19 -6.69 22.99
C LYS A 180 3.14 -5.16 23.14
N TYR A 181 2.17 -4.57 22.47
CA TYR A 181 1.81 -3.15 22.59
C TYR A 181 0.35 -3.04 23.02
N LEU A 182 0.02 -1.96 23.72
CA LEU A 182 -1.37 -1.65 24.07
C LEU A 182 -1.87 -0.57 23.12
N LEU A 183 -2.92 -0.87 22.38
CA LEU A 183 -3.69 0.10 21.62
C LEU A 183 -4.92 0.52 22.42
N TYR A 184 -5.36 1.75 22.24
CA TYR A 184 -6.58 2.27 22.83
C TYR A 184 -7.59 2.63 21.73
N PRO A 185 -8.12 1.64 21.01
CA PRO A 185 -9.02 1.88 19.91
C PRO A 185 -10.31 2.53 20.42
N GLU A 186 -10.67 3.66 19.85
CA GLU A 186 -11.95 4.31 20.13
C GLU A 186 -13.06 3.86 19.17
N GLN A 187 -12.68 3.33 18.00
CA GLN A 187 -13.58 3.02 16.89
C GLN A 187 -13.24 1.66 16.23
N SER A 188 -13.89 1.37 15.12
CA SER A 188 -13.83 0.06 14.48
C SER A 188 -12.61 -0.20 13.62
N LYS A 189 -11.95 0.85 13.10
CA LYS A 189 -10.78 0.73 12.23
C LYS A 189 -9.72 1.75 12.61
N GLU A 190 -8.54 1.25 12.89
CA GLU A 190 -7.35 2.01 13.20
C GLU A 190 -6.18 1.47 12.39
N SER A 191 -5.09 2.19 12.34
CA SER A 191 -3.93 1.76 11.56
C SER A 191 -2.65 1.87 12.37
N ALA A 192 -1.66 1.09 11.95
CA ALA A 192 -0.30 1.22 12.45
C ALA A 192 0.69 1.42 11.31
N LEU A 193 1.77 2.13 11.62
CA LEU A 193 2.98 2.27 10.83
C LEU A 193 4.14 1.79 11.70
N VAL A 194 4.87 0.80 11.23
CA VAL A 194 5.90 0.13 12.03
C VAL A 194 7.20 0.07 11.25
N LYS A 195 8.29 0.55 11.84
CA LYS A 195 9.64 0.39 11.31
C LYS A 195 10.35 -0.73 12.02
N LEU A 196 10.95 -1.62 11.24
CA LEU A 196 11.64 -2.79 11.73
C LEU A 196 13.12 -2.76 11.33
N ASN A 197 13.96 -3.37 12.15
CA ASN A 197 15.37 -3.55 11.85
C ASN A 197 15.53 -4.56 10.72
N SER A 198 16.25 -4.18 9.67
CA SER A 198 16.48 -5.03 8.51
C SER A 198 17.28 -6.29 8.81
N THR A 199 18.03 -6.34 9.92
CA THR A 199 18.89 -7.49 10.28
C THR A 199 18.07 -8.63 10.86
N ASP A 200 17.13 -8.34 11.78
CA ASP A 200 16.45 -9.34 12.60
C ASP A 200 14.93 -9.20 12.69
N GLY A 201 14.35 -8.14 12.06
CA GLY A 201 12.91 -7.88 12.12
C GLY A 201 12.42 -7.29 13.46
N SER A 202 13.32 -6.90 14.37
CA SER A 202 12.93 -6.26 15.63
C SER A 202 12.36 -4.86 15.40
N VAL A 203 11.44 -4.42 16.28
CA VAL A 203 10.80 -3.12 16.18
C VAL A 203 11.77 -2.01 16.54
N MET A 204 11.94 -1.04 15.66
CA MET A 204 12.67 0.19 15.90
C MET A 204 11.75 1.28 16.48
N TRP A 205 10.61 1.51 15.82
CA TRP A 205 9.54 2.39 16.29
C TRP A 205 8.20 2.02 15.66
N SER A 206 7.12 2.51 16.28
CA SER A 206 5.76 2.38 15.73
C SER A 206 4.96 3.65 15.94
N ARG A 207 4.03 3.91 15.03
CA ARG A 207 3.02 4.96 15.07
C ARG A 207 1.64 4.33 14.92
N TYR A 208 0.69 4.79 15.70
CA TYR A 208 -0.69 4.33 15.68
C TYR A 208 -1.59 5.49 15.29
N PHE A 209 -2.48 5.23 14.34
CA PHE A 209 -3.44 6.21 13.85
C PHE A 209 -4.77 5.89 14.49
N THR A 210 -5.12 6.68 15.49
CA THR A 210 -6.30 6.51 16.34
C THR A 210 -7.18 7.76 16.28
N GLY A 211 -8.26 7.78 17.04
CA GLY A 211 -9.17 8.92 17.14
C GLY A 211 -10.63 8.52 16.93
N THR A 212 -11.51 9.50 16.83
CA THR A 212 -12.92 9.24 16.57
C THR A 212 -13.17 8.87 15.11
N GLY A 213 -13.91 7.81 14.84
CA GLY A 213 -14.17 7.31 13.48
C GLY A 213 -13.12 6.30 12.98
N ASN A 214 -13.02 6.14 11.70
CA ASN A 214 -12.07 5.22 11.05
C ASN A 214 -10.83 5.98 10.58
N GLN A 215 -9.65 5.41 10.83
CA GLN A 215 -8.36 5.90 10.35
C GLN A 215 -7.65 4.77 9.58
N GLU A 216 -7.77 4.78 8.26
CA GLU A 216 -7.24 3.74 7.38
C GLU A 216 -6.00 4.24 6.64
N VAL A 217 -4.80 3.84 7.08
CA VAL A 217 -3.54 4.00 6.32
C VAL A 217 -3.44 2.85 5.35
N LEU A 218 -3.47 3.15 4.06
CA LEU A 218 -3.55 2.16 3.00
C LEU A 218 -2.21 1.92 2.30
N LYS A 219 -1.35 2.96 2.26
CA LYS A 219 -0.09 2.91 1.54
C LYS A 219 1.02 3.68 2.25
N VAL A 220 2.25 3.17 2.10
CA VAL A 220 3.46 3.76 2.63
C VAL A 220 4.54 3.84 1.57
N GLN A 221 5.29 4.95 1.51
CA GLN A 221 6.37 5.19 0.57
C GLN A 221 7.56 5.85 1.26
N ALA A 222 8.74 5.29 1.09
CA ALA A 222 9.98 6.00 1.41
C ALA A 222 10.17 7.17 0.43
N VAL A 223 10.47 8.35 0.95
CA VAL A 223 10.62 9.56 0.15
C VAL A 223 12.08 9.77 -0.19
N SER A 224 12.43 9.56 -1.45
CA SER A 224 13.80 9.62 -1.95
C SER A 224 14.51 10.94 -1.60
N GLY A 225 15.77 10.86 -1.20
CA GLY A 225 16.62 12.02 -0.89
C GLY A 225 16.26 12.79 0.37
N SER A 226 15.37 12.27 1.23
CA SER A 226 14.87 13.00 2.39
C SER A 226 14.91 12.24 3.72
N ASN A 227 15.34 10.99 3.73
CA ASN A 227 15.26 10.12 4.91
C ASN A 227 13.87 10.17 5.59
N ALA A 228 12.81 10.27 4.81
CA ALA A 228 11.45 10.35 5.28
C ALA A 228 10.60 9.21 4.72
N VAL A 229 9.47 8.95 5.37
CA VAL A 229 8.41 8.10 4.87
C VAL A 229 7.11 8.89 4.81
N ALA A 230 6.30 8.65 3.80
CA ALA A 230 4.98 9.24 3.66
C ALA A 230 3.92 8.15 3.57
N VAL A 231 2.76 8.42 4.14
CA VAL A 231 1.59 7.53 4.10
C VAL A 231 0.39 8.24 3.52
N THR A 232 -0.49 7.47 2.91
CA THR A 232 -1.80 7.96 2.45
C THR A 232 -2.91 6.95 2.76
N GLY A 233 -4.12 7.43 2.74
CA GLY A 233 -5.31 6.63 3.02
C GLY A 233 -6.55 7.51 3.15
N LYS A 234 -7.43 7.16 4.07
CA LYS A 234 -8.64 7.93 4.40
C LYS A 234 -8.95 7.92 5.88
N ALA A 235 -9.61 8.97 6.31
CA ALA A 235 -10.21 9.03 7.64
C ALA A 235 -11.50 9.86 7.59
N ASN A 236 -12.45 9.59 8.49
CA ASN A 236 -13.73 10.31 8.50
C ASN A 236 -13.90 11.29 9.68
N ASN A 237 -12.93 11.34 10.57
CA ASN A 237 -12.92 12.29 11.70
C ASN A 237 -11.47 12.62 12.10
N GLN A 238 -11.27 12.98 13.35
CA GLN A 238 -9.96 13.32 13.90
C GLN A 238 -8.96 12.17 13.73
N ILE A 239 -7.74 12.50 13.38
CA ILE A 239 -6.61 11.59 13.39
C ILE A 239 -5.70 11.99 14.56
N ILE A 240 -5.46 11.06 15.47
CA ILE A 240 -4.45 11.15 16.51
C ILE A 240 -3.33 10.19 16.15
N VAL A 241 -2.11 10.67 16.08
CA VAL A 241 -0.92 9.86 15.81
C VAL A 241 -0.19 9.63 17.11
N GLU A 242 -0.37 8.46 17.68
CA GLU A 242 0.34 8.03 18.89
C GLU A 242 1.68 7.39 18.53
N GLY A 243 2.65 7.40 19.43
CA GLY A 243 3.95 6.81 19.21
C GLY A 243 4.38 5.84 20.28
N SER A 244 5.18 4.81 19.90
CA SER A 244 5.89 3.98 20.87
C SER A 244 7.01 4.74 21.53
N ALA A 245 7.46 4.25 22.68
CA ALA A 245 8.60 4.66 23.51
C ALA A 245 9.35 5.94 23.07
N GLY A 246 8.93 7.10 23.58
CA GLY A 246 9.64 8.39 23.39
C GLY A 246 9.14 9.24 22.22
N LEU A 247 8.22 8.74 21.39
CA LEU A 247 7.56 9.54 20.37
C LEU A 247 6.34 10.27 20.95
N SER A 248 6.17 11.53 20.55
CA SER A 248 5.03 12.36 20.97
C SER A 248 3.72 11.87 20.37
N THR A 249 2.62 12.12 21.08
CA THR A 249 1.27 12.03 20.54
C THR A 249 0.90 13.35 19.88
N GLU A 250 0.44 13.31 18.63
CA GLU A 250 0.08 14.51 17.86
C GLU A 250 -1.34 14.37 17.30
N THR A 251 -2.09 15.48 17.37
CA THR A 251 -3.38 15.58 16.69
C THR A 251 -3.18 16.18 15.31
N VAL A 252 -3.58 15.44 14.29
CA VAL A 252 -3.49 15.86 12.90
C VAL A 252 -4.77 16.59 12.50
N THR A 253 -4.63 17.77 11.90
CA THR A 253 -5.78 18.47 11.33
C THR A 253 -6.36 17.67 10.18
N HIS A 254 -7.60 17.24 10.32
CA HIS A 254 -8.34 16.48 9.34
C HIS A 254 -9.78 16.98 9.23
N VAL A 255 -10.38 16.81 8.05
CA VAL A 255 -11.77 17.20 7.79
C VAL A 255 -12.70 16.13 8.37
N SER A 256 -13.64 16.56 9.22
CA SER A 256 -14.63 15.64 9.83
C SER A 256 -15.85 15.44 8.92
N GLY A 257 -16.50 14.30 9.08
CA GLY A 257 -17.77 13.96 8.41
C GLY A 257 -17.66 12.71 7.53
N ALA A 258 -17.46 12.88 6.23
CA ALA A 258 -17.24 11.78 5.30
C ALA A 258 -15.77 11.29 5.32
N ASP A 259 -15.49 10.17 4.69
CA ASP A 259 -14.13 9.72 4.47
C ASP A 259 -13.37 10.71 3.57
N HIS A 260 -12.28 11.27 4.07
CA HIS A 260 -11.40 12.16 3.31
C HIS A 260 -9.98 11.63 3.28
N LEU A 261 -9.33 11.80 2.14
CA LEU A 261 -7.93 11.42 1.99
C LEU A 261 -7.02 12.27 2.88
N PHE A 262 -5.94 11.68 3.30
CA PHE A 262 -4.83 12.37 3.94
C PHE A 262 -3.48 11.92 3.37
N VAL A 263 -2.47 12.78 3.56
CA VAL A 263 -1.06 12.46 3.38
C VAL A 263 -0.33 12.93 4.62
N ILE A 264 0.46 12.04 5.23
CA ILE A 264 1.23 12.34 6.43
C ILE A 264 2.65 11.87 6.22
N SER A 265 3.64 12.71 6.57
CA SER A 265 5.05 12.39 6.43
C SER A 265 5.74 12.37 7.79
N PHE A 266 6.64 11.39 7.95
CA PHE A 266 7.46 11.17 9.13
C PHE A 266 8.93 11.14 8.73
N ASP A 267 9.82 11.56 9.64
CA ASP A 267 11.25 11.34 9.47
C ASP A 267 11.65 9.87 9.73
N VAL A 268 12.94 9.58 9.55
CA VAL A 268 13.49 8.22 9.72
C VAL A 268 13.29 7.66 11.14
N ASP A 269 13.16 8.52 12.14
CA ASP A 269 12.95 8.16 13.55
C ASP A 269 11.45 8.11 13.93
N GLY A 270 10.55 8.29 12.97
CA GLY A 270 9.11 8.24 13.18
C GLY A 270 8.49 9.54 13.72
N LYS A 271 9.22 10.65 13.74
CA LYS A 271 8.68 11.95 14.14
C LYS A 271 7.86 12.55 13.00
N LEU A 272 6.69 13.10 13.33
CA LEU A 272 5.81 13.79 12.37
C LEU A 272 6.53 15.01 11.78
N LEU A 273 6.63 15.08 10.47
CA LEU A 273 7.17 16.22 9.73
C LEU A 273 6.05 17.18 9.31
N TRP A 274 5.03 16.66 8.67
CA TRP A 274 3.85 17.41 8.25
C TRP A 274 2.68 16.46 7.97
N SER A 275 1.50 17.05 7.91
CA SER A 275 0.28 16.39 7.50
C SER A 275 -0.52 17.27 6.55
N LYS A 276 -1.22 16.65 5.61
CA LYS A 276 -2.14 17.31 4.70
C LYS A 276 -3.40 16.46 4.54
N SER A 277 -4.55 17.09 4.71
CA SER A 277 -5.84 16.56 4.34
C SER A 277 -6.38 17.38 3.19
N ALA A 278 -6.80 16.73 2.11
CA ALA A 278 -7.51 17.43 1.06
C ALA A 278 -8.99 17.48 1.43
N SER A 279 -9.51 18.68 1.61
CA SER A 279 -10.91 18.90 1.97
C SER A 279 -11.82 18.76 0.75
N GLY A 280 -13.06 18.34 0.95
CA GLY A 280 -14.04 18.18 -0.11
C GLY A 280 -15.46 18.23 0.41
N ASP A 281 -16.44 18.27 -0.52
CA ASP A 281 -17.86 18.32 -0.16
C ASP A 281 -18.39 16.94 0.24
N THR A 282 -17.72 15.88 -0.21
CA THR A 282 -18.10 14.49 0.03
C THR A 282 -16.87 13.61 0.30
N SER A 283 -16.83 12.37 -0.17
CA SER A 283 -15.75 11.43 0.14
C SER A 283 -14.58 11.51 -0.82
N SER A 284 -13.38 11.19 -0.30
CA SER A 284 -12.17 10.95 -1.08
C SER A 284 -11.29 9.91 -0.41
N GLU A 285 -10.41 9.25 -1.19
CA GLU A 285 -9.51 8.21 -0.69
C GLU A 285 -8.18 8.26 -1.45
N GLY A 286 -7.05 8.25 -0.72
CA GLY A 286 -5.73 8.02 -1.28
C GLY A 286 -5.50 6.52 -1.43
N LYS A 287 -5.27 6.08 -2.67
CA LYS A 287 -5.13 4.65 -3.04
C LYS A 287 -3.70 4.21 -3.21
N GLU A 288 -2.85 5.11 -3.68
CA GLU A 288 -1.45 4.83 -3.94
C GLU A 288 -0.59 6.06 -3.73
N ILE A 289 0.67 5.84 -3.38
CA ILE A 289 1.65 6.88 -3.13
C ILE A 289 3.01 6.49 -3.75
N SER A 290 3.71 7.44 -4.34
CA SER A 290 5.04 7.26 -4.93
C SER A 290 5.88 8.51 -4.69
N SER A 291 7.19 8.45 -4.91
CA SER A 291 8.08 9.61 -4.80
C SER A 291 9.05 9.70 -5.97
N ASP A 292 9.48 10.91 -6.32
CA ASP A 292 10.57 11.14 -7.26
C ASP A 292 11.90 11.38 -6.53
N ASP A 293 13.00 11.36 -7.28
CA ASP A 293 14.37 11.56 -6.75
C ASP A 293 14.62 12.95 -6.15
N LEU A 294 13.68 13.88 -6.31
CA LEU A 294 13.73 15.23 -5.74
C LEU A 294 12.94 15.33 -4.42
N GLY A 295 12.43 14.21 -3.90
CA GLY A 295 11.63 14.17 -2.69
C GLY A 295 10.20 14.70 -2.86
N ASN A 296 9.70 14.82 -4.09
CA ASN A 296 8.29 15.09 -4.30
C ASN A 296 7.48 13.82 -4.15
N ILE A 297 6.28 13.97 -3.62
CA ILE A 297 5.35 12.89 -3.32
C ILE A 297 4.19 12.96 -4.31
N TYR A 298 3.85 11.83 -4.88
CA TYR A 298 2.73 11.67 -5.81
C TYR A 298 1.69 10.78 -5.16
N VAL A 299 0.44 11.25 -5.14
CA VAL A 299 -0.70 10.53 -4.54
C VAL A 299 -1.78 10.38 -5.58
N SER A 300 -2.38 9.20 -5.64
CA SER A 300 -3.53 8.94 -6.50
C SER A 300 -4.68 8.30 -5.73
N GLY A 301 -5.86 8.33 -6.34
CA GLY A 301 -7.05 7.77 -5.73
C GLY A 301 -8.33 8.20 -6.45
N TYR A 302 -9.37 8.42 -5.67
CA TYR A 302 -10.64 8.95 -6.17
C TYR A 302 -11.23 10.00 -5.23
N PHE A 303 -12.14 10.80 -5.75
CA PHE A 303 -12.94 11.74 -4.99
C PHE A 303 -14.36 11.84 -5.55
N ASN A 304 -15.28 12.32 -4.73
CA ASN A 304 -16.65 12.63 -5.10
C ASN A 304 -16.93 14.10 -4.74
N GLY A 305 -17.57 14.86 -5.63
CA GLY A 305 -17.84 16.29 -5.45
C GLY A 305 -16.64 17.18 -5.78
N SER A 306 -16.07 17.87 -4.80
CA SER A 306 -14.86 18.68 -4.92
C SER A 306 -13.70 18.10 -4.12
N LEU A 307 -12.47 18.42 -4.51
CA LEU A 307 -11.26 18.06 -3.78
C LEU A 307 -10.31 19.25 -3.75
N ASN A 308 -10.21 19.89 -2.59
CA ASN A 308 -9.40 21.08 -2.38
C ASN A 308 -8.07 20.71 -1.70
N TRP A 309 -7.00 20.82 -2.46
CA TRP A 309 -5.63 20.60 -2.00
C TRP A 309 -5.02 21.79 -1.25
N GLY A 310 -5.73 22.93 -1.15
CA GLY A 310 -5.14 24.20 -0.78
C GLY A 310 -4.29 24.77 -1.93
N ASP A 311 -3.54 25.84 -1.65
CA ASP A 311 -2.60 26.45 -2.62
C ASP A 311 -3.27 26.87 -3.95
N ASN A 312 -4.59 27.17 -3.94
CA ASN A 312 -5.45 27.46 -5.09
C ASN A 312 -5.64 26.28 -6.07
N ILE A 313 -5.41 25.05 -5.62
CA ILE A 313 -5.61 23.84 -6.42
C ILE A 313 -6.88 23.15 -5.93
N VAL A 314 -7.93 23.20 -6.75
CA VAL A 314 -9.23 22.58 -6.49
C VAL A 314 -9.64 21.76 -7.69
N LEU A 315 -9.87 20.47 -7.48
CA LEU A 315 -10.47 19.59 -8.47
C LEU A 315 -11.99 19.61 -8.29
N GLN A 316 -12.72 19.62 -9.41
CA GLN A 316 -14.18 19.57 -9.43
C GLN A 316 -14.60 18.36 -10.24
N LYS A 317 -15.48 17.55 -9.68
CA LYS A 317 -16.11 16.46 -10.41
C LYS A 317 -16.97 17.01 -11.54
N THR A 318 -16.84 16.46 -12.74
CA THR A 318 -17.47 16.99 -13.94
C THR A 318 -18.70 16.21 -14.40
N GLY A 319 -18.86 14.97 -13.97
CA GLY A 319 -19.95 14.06 -14.36
C GLY A 319 -21.00 13.87 -13.27
N SER A 320 -22.06 13.14 -13.61
CA SER A 320 -23.08 12.65 -12.67
C SER A 320 -22.70 11.34 -11.98
N ASN A 321 -21.51 10.80 -12.28
CA ASN A 321 -20.91 9.60 -11.74
C ASN A 321 -20.71 9.69 -10.21
N GLU A 322 -20.47 8.54 -9.59
CA GLU A 322 -20.27 8.47 -8.14
C GLU A 322 -18.89 9.02 -7.71
N LYS A 323 -17.85 8.82 -8.53
CA LYS A 323 -16.47 9.21 -8.22
C LYS A 323 -15.64 9.48 -9.47
N GLU A 324 -14.64 10.34 -9.37
CA GLU A 324 -13.59 10.55 -10.38
C GLU A 324 -12.21 10.22 -9.82
N GLY A 325 -11.35 9.67 -10.66
CA GLY A 325 -9.96 9.41 -10.34
C GLY A 325 -9.14 10.71 -10.32
N PHE A 326 -8.19 10.81 -9.42
CA PHE A 326 -7.25 11.93 -9.36
C PHE A 326 -5.81 11.45 -9.16
N PHE A 327 -4.87 12.31 -9.51
CA PHE A 327 -3.51 12.27 -8.97
C PHE A 327 -3.02 13.67 -8.64
N ALA A 328 -2.12 13.78 -7.66
CA ALA A 328 -1.56 15.02 -7.20
C ALA A 328 -0.06 14.87 -6.93
N LYS A 329 0.68 15.96 -7.12
CA LYS A 329 2.10 16.10 -6.77
C LYS A 329 2.25 17.08 -5.63
N LEU A 330 2.92 16.67 -4.56
CA LEU A 330 3.28 17.49 -3.42
C LEU A 330 4.81 17.60 -3.34
N ASN A 331 5.32 18.72 -2.83
CA ASN A 331 6.74 18.81 -2.49
C ASN A 331 7.05 18.17 -1.12
N GLY A 332 8.33 18.10 -0.76
CA GLY A 332 8.79 17.51 0.52
C GLY A 332 8.25 18.20 1.79
N SER A 333 7.60 19.37 1.67
CA SER A 333 6.92 20.06 2.79
C SER A 333 5.39 19.91 2.77
N GLY A 334 4.84 19.06 1.90
CA GLY A 334 3.40 18.80 1.79
C GLY A 334 2.62 19.87 1.01
N LYS A 335 3.30 20.85 0.37
CA LYS A 335 2.63 21.79 -0.50
C LYS A 335 2.22 21.12 -1.81
N CYS A 336 0.94 21.23 -2.19
CA CYS A 336 0.48 20.77 -3.49
C CYS A 336 1.04 21.65 -4.61
N LEU A 337 1.72 21.02 -5.56
CA LEU A 337 2.29 21.67 -6.73
C LEU A 337 1.41 21.53 -7.96
N TYR A 338 0.70 20.41 -8.05
CA TYR A 338 -0.12 20.05 -9.19
C TYR A 338 -1.15 18.98 -8.80
N ALA A 339 -2.35 19.05 -9.35
CA ALA A 339 -3.32 17.97 -9.28
C ALA A 339 -4.17 17.93 -10.54
N GLU A 340 -4.61 16.74 -10.95
CA GLU A 340 -5.40 16.52 -12.15
C GLU A 340 -6.36 15.34 -11.97
N THR A 341 -7.41 15.29 -12.81
CA THR A 341 -8.45 14.27 -12.79
C THR A 341 -8.44 13.41 -14.04
N VAL A 342 -8.78 12.14 -13.88
CA VAL A 342 -9.22 11.26 -14.97
C VAL A 342 -10.74 11.37 -15.02
N LYS A 343 -11.26 11.92 -16.12
CA LYS A 343 -12.68 12.24 -16.30
C LYS A 343 -13.38 11.18 -17.12
N GLY A 344 -14.59 10.82 -16.70
CA GLY A 344 -15.47 9.91 -17.42
C GLY A 344 -16.93 10.17 -17.09
N THR A 345 -17.82 9.35 -17.67
CA THR A 345 -19.26 9.38 -17.35
C THR A 345 -19.64 8.29 -16.35
N GLY A 346 -18.70 7.46 -15.96
CA GLY A 346 -18.85 6.36 -14.99
C GLY A 346 -18.14 6.62 -13.68
N ALA A 347 -17.81 5.56 -12.95
CA ALA A 347 -17.00 5.62 -11.75
C ALA A 347 -15.55 5.32 -12.13
N GLU A 348 -14.64 6.24 -11.82
CA GLU A 348 -13.22 6.14 -12.09
C GLU A 348 -12.42 6.19 -10.80
N SER A 349 -11.32 5.44 -10.73
CA SER A 349 -10.36 5.47 -9.64
C SER A 349 -8.96 5.24 -10.18
N ILE A 350 -7.97 5.99 -9.73
CA ILE A 350 -6.56 5.71 -10.00
C ILE A 350 -6.03 4.93 -8.81
N ASN A 351 -5.77 3.64 -9.01
CA ASN A 351 -5.37 2.70 -7.96
C ASN A 351 -3.86 2.49 -7.89
N LEU A 352 -3.13 2.90 -8.93
CA LEU A 352 -1.68 2.77 -9.03
C LEU A 352 -1.08 4.06 -9.57
N ILE A 353 0.01 4.50 -8.97
CA ILE A 353 0.86 5.57 -9.45
C ILE A 353 2.32 5.18 -9.21
N ALA A 354 3.16 5.35 -10.22
CA ALA A 354 4.59 5.10 -10.11
C ALA A 354 5.36 6.20 -10.82
N VAL A 355 6.47 6.60 -10.22
CA VAL A 355 7.37 7.62 -10.77
C VAL A 355 8.77 7.05 -10.87
N ASN A 356 9.43 7.29 -12.00
CA ASN A 356 10.83 6.95 -12.21
C ASN A 356 11.47 8.03 -13.07
N GLY A 357 12.33 8.85 -12.48
CA GLY A 357 12.95 10.00 -13.11
C GLY A 357 11.89 10.99 -13.64
N ASP A 358 11.87 11.20 -14.94
CA ASP A 358 10.90 12.07 -15.61
C ASP A 358 9.60 11.37 -16.06
N LYS A 359 9.42 10.11 -15.71
CA LYS A 359 8.25 9.33 -16.11
C LYS A 359 7.29 9.13 -14.97
N LEU A 360 6.00 9.31 -15.27
CA LEU A 360 4.87 9.04 -14.39
C LEU A 360 3.97 8.00 -15.08
N ALA A 361 3.64 6.93 -14.38
CA ALA A 361 2.66 5.95 -14.82
C ALA A 361 1.48 5.95 -13.86
N ILE A 362 0.27 5.86 -14.40
CA ILE A 362 -0.97 5.67 -13.63
C ILE A 362 -1.75 4.50 -14.19
N ALA A 363 -2.47 3.79 -13.32
CA ALA A 363 -3.43 2.77 -13.73
C ALA A 363 -4.62 2.76 -12.76
N GLY A 364 -5.77 2.31 -13.24
CA GLY A 364 -6.96 2.32 -12.40
C GLY A 364 -8.17 1.66 -13.02
N ASP A 365 -9.27 1.71 -12.28
CA ASP A 365 -10.56 1.17 -12.68
C ASP A 365 -11.43 2.22 -13.34
N ARG A 366 -12.28 1.77 -14.26
CA ARG A 366 -13.29 2.59 -14.91
C ARG A 366 -14.54 1.75 -15.23
N THR A 367 -15.68 2.42 -15.32
CA THR A 367 -16.93 1.79 -15.75
C THR A 367 -17.35 2.23 -17.15
N THR A 368 -16.89 3.38 -17.62
CA THR A 368 -17.20 3.96 -18.93
C THR A 368 -15.94 4.43 -19.65
N ASP A 369 -16.10 5.19 -20.72
CA ASP A 369 -15.00 5.86 -21.41
C ASP A 369 -14.36 6.91 -20.49
N VAL A 370 -13.04 6.98 -20.51
CA VAL A 370 -12.26 7.94 -19.73
C VAL A 370 -11.53 8.91 -20.65
N THR A 371 -11.42 10.16 -20.18
CA THR A 371 -10.53 11.17 -20.71
C THR A 371 -9.37 11.32 -19.76
N LEU A 372 -8.17 11.04 -20.25
CA LEU A 372 -6.94 11.18 -19.50
C LEU A 372 -6.38 12.59 -19.68
N PRO A 373 -5.82 13.20 -18.63
CA PRO A 373 -5.18 14.49 -18.76
C PRO A 373 -3.94 14.39 -19.62
N TYR A 374 -3.77 15.35 -20.52
CA TYR A 374 -2.54 15.53 -21.33
C TYR A 374 -1.94 16.90 -21.01
N GLY A 375 -0.61 16.93 -20.83
CA GLY A 375 0.10 18.22 -20.85
C GLY A 375 0.06 18.82 -22.25
N ASP A 376 -0.15 20.10 -22.36
CA ASP A 376 0.02 21.08 -23.47
C ASP A 376 -0.15 20.64 -24.94
N SER A 377 -0.64 19.47 -25.28
CA SER A 377 -0.93 19.12 -26.67
C SER A 377 -2.42 18.88 -26.85
N GLU A 378 -3.02 19.69 -27.67
CA GLU A 378 -4.45 19.72 -28.05
C GLU A 378 -5.00 18.43 -28.71
N THR A 379 -4.24 17.34 -28.73
CA THR A 379 -4.57 16.18 -29.57
C THR A 379 -4.39 14.83 -28.90
N GLY A 380 -4.92 14.64 -27.73
CA GLY A 380 -4.70 13.32 -27.13
C GLY A 380 -5.80 12.88 -26.18
N VAL A 381 -7.02 12.76 -26.65
CA VAL A 381 -8.05 12.06 -25.90
C VAL A 381 -7.99 10.60 -26.29
N ALA A 382 -7.48 9.76 -25.43
CA ALA A 382 -7.69 8.34 -25.59
C ALA A 382 -9.06 8.02 -25.00
N ARG A 383 -9.96 7.61 -25.87
CA ARG A 383 -11.26 7.10 -25.46
C ARG A 383 -11.21 5.58 -25.49
N TYR A 384 -11.53 4.96 -24.35
CA TYR A 384 -11.75 3.53 -24.27
C TYR A 384 -13.24 3.28 -24.16
N THR A 385 -13.80 2.55 -25.12
CA THR A 385 -15.21 2.17 -25.13
C THR A 385 -15.37 0.93 -24.24
N VAL A 386 -16.30 0.99 -23.29
CA VAL A 386 -16.70 -0.18 -22.50
C VAL A 386 -17.89 -0.83 -23.21
N GLU A 387 -17.69 -2.04 -23.73
CA GLU A 387 -18.77 -2.81 -24.38
C GLU A 387 -19.64 -3.58 -23.38
N ASP A 388 -19.20 -3.74 -22.13
CA ASP A 388 -19.87 -4.50 -21.09
C ASP A 388 -19.92 -3.74 -19.77
N ARG A 389 -20.92 -4.01 -18.90
CA ARG A 389 -21.14 -3.39 -17.60
C ARG A 389 -20.11 -3.79 -16.54
N ASN A 390 -19.11 -4.61 -16.88
CA ASN A 390 -18.06 -5.04 -15.97
C ASN A 390 -16.99 -3.96 -15.83
N TYR A 391 -16.44 -3.83 -14.63
CA TYR A 391 -15.32 -2.93 -14.36
C TYR A 391 -14.16 -3.26 -15.30
N LYS A 392 -13.66 -2.24 -15.98
CA LYS A 392 -12.47 -2.31 -16.82
C LYS A 392 -11.39 -1.43 -16.23
N TRP A 393 -10.16 -1.72 -16.52
CA TRP A 393 -9.02 -0.94 -16.09
C TRP A 393 -8.47 -0.08 -17.23
N PHE A 394 -7.69 0.92 -16.89
CA PHE A 394 -6.89 1.74 -17.80
C PHE A 394 -5.48 1.86 -17.28
N ALA A 395 -4.53 2.16 -18.16
CA ALA A 395 -3.17 2.55 -17.80
C ALA A 395 -2.68 3.65 -18.74
N ALA A 396 -1.85 4.54 -18.22
CA ALA A 396 -1.22 5.61 -18.97
C ALA A 396 0.16 5.92 -18.43
N SER A 397 1.08 6.29 -19.31
CA SER A 397 2.38 6.81 -18.91
C SER A 397 2.64 8.18 -19.52
N TYR A 398 3.29 9.04 -18.75
CA TYR A 398 3.60 10.42 -19.09
C TYR A 398 5.10 10.66 -18.97
N THR A 399 5.65 11.52 -19.82
CA THR A 399 6.96 12.08 -19.59
C THR A 399 6.78 13.48 -19.01
N MET A 400 7.27 13.68 -17.80
CA MET A 400 7.22 14.96 -17.10
C MET A 400 8.33 15.86 -17.67
N LYS A 401 7.96 17.07 -18.11
CA LYS A 401 8.98 18.06 -18.47
C LYS A 401 9.41 18.83 -17.23
N PRO A 402 10.70 19.01 -16.98
CA PRO A 402 11.14 19.96 -15.97
C PRO A 402 10.67 21.36 -16.40
N SER A 403 9.86 22.01 -15.57
CA SER A 403 9.48 23.39 -15.80
C SER A 403 10.58 24.33 -15.32
N VAL A 404 10.81 25.40 -16.06
CA VAL A 404 11.73 26.50 -15.69
C VAL A 404 11.23 27.22 -14.41
N SER A 405 10.01 26.93 -13.96
CA SER A 405 9.34 27.55 -12.80
C SER A 405 9.01 26.57 -11.68
N GLY A 406 9.56 25.33 -11.69
CA GLY A 406 9.25 24.32 -10.66
C GLY A 406 7.91 23.59 -10.83
N ILE A 407 7.14 23.87 -11.88
CA ILE A 407 5.95 23.13 -12.27
C ILE A 407 6.34 22.23 -13.44
N SER A 408 6.32 20.93 -13.27
CA SER A 408 6.48 19.98 -14.37
C SER A 408 5.17 19.91 -15.17
N THR A 409 5.25 20.20 -16.48
CA THR A 409 4.13 19.96 -17.40
C THR A 409 4.20 18.52 -17.91
N LEU A 410 3.07 17.83 -17.91
CA LEU A 410 2.94 16.48 -18.42
C LEU A 410 2.80 16.49 -19.94
N ASN A 411 3.70 15.84 -20.66
CA ASN A 411 3.52 15.55 -22.09
C ASN A 411 3.15 14.07 -22.26
N GLY A 412 1.90 13.83 -22.63
CA GLY A 412 1.41 12.48 -22.86
C GLY A 412 2.07 11.81 -24.08
N LYS A 413 2.62 10.65 -23.92
CA LYS A 413 2.83 9.69 -25.01
C LYS A 413 2.62 8.25 -24.54
N ARG A 414 1.65 7.66 -25.20
CA ARG A 414 1.40 6.23 -25.45
C ARG A 414 0.84 5.35 -24.34
N PHE A 415 -0.26 4.76 -24.74
CA PHE A 415 -0.89 3.59 -24.21
C PHE A 415 -0.16 2.33 -24.66
N VAL A 416 -0.03 1.38 -23.78
CA VAL A 416 0.12 -0.02 -24.12
C VAL A 416 -1.15 -0.70 -23.65
N PRO A 417 -2.05 -1.14 -24.54
CA PRO A 417 -3.10 -2.06 -24.13
C PRO A 417 -2.45 -3.42 -23.86
N PHE A 418 -2.71 -3.98 -22.71
CA PHE A 418 -2.49 -5.40 -22.47
C PHE A 418 -3.74 -6.18 -22.83
#